data_5c1e83d1fa6c0e526a48b54fa68da03b
#
_entry.id   5c1e83d1fa6c0e526a48b54fa68da03b
#
_cell.length_a   1.000
_cell.length_b   1.000
_cell.length_c   1.000
_cell.angle_alpha   90.00
_cell.angle_beta   90.00
_cell.angle_gamma   90.00
#
_symmetry.space_group_name_H-M   'P 1'
#
loop_
_entity.id
_entity.type
_entity.pdbx_description
1 polymer ?
#
loop_
_entity_poly.entity_id
_entity_poly.type
_entity_poly.pdbx_seq_one_letter_code
_entity_poly.pdbx_strand_id
1 'polypeptide(L)'
;KAGRGPESDLAQAQEMHARRDEVPAALDRLCAELAQRGVKMGSHDDQTAEGRGLWRARGVTLAEFPETQEAAEAAHGAGDAVIMGAPNVVRGGSHNGNLSALDLISMGLCHALASDYHYPSPRRAALMLAQSGLLDLAGAWALVSSGPAQVLGLTDRGTLAPGKRADIVLLDKAT
;
A
#
# COMPACT_ATOMS: atom_id res chain seq x y z
N LYS A 1 -14.78 -14.39 26.72
CA LYS A 1 -13.33 -14.55 26.50
C LYS A 1 -12.65 -14.02 27.77
N ALA A 2 -12.04 -14.90 28.58
CA ALA A 2 -11.21 -14.49 29.71
C ALA A 2 -10.02 -13.69 29.15
N GLY A 3 -9.92 -12.41 29.51
CA GLY A 3 -8.78 -11.55 29.16
C GLY A 3 -7.50 -12.13 29.76
N ARG A 4 -6.44 -12.22 28.97
CA ARG A 4 -5.11 -12.54 29.48
C ARG A 4 -4.68 -11.41 30.42
N GLY A 5 -4.05 -11.75 31.53
CA GLY A 5 -3.51 -10.74 32.45
C GLY A 5 -2.20 -10.15 31.92
N PRO A 6 -1.81 -8.93 32.36
CA PRO A 6 -0.59 -8.25 31.92
C PRO A 6 0.70 -9.08 32.03
N GLU A 7 0.80 -9.93 33.07
CA GLU A 7 1.94 -10.83 33.28
C GLU A 7 2.02 -11.92 32.21
N SER A 8 0.87 -12.46 31.76
CA SER A 8 0.79 -13.44 30.69
C SER A 8 1.20 -12.81 29.35
N ASP A 9 0.80 -11.56 29.10
CA ASP A 9 1.14 -10.85 27.86
C ASP A 9 2.64 -10.51 27.84
N LEU A 10 3.21 -10.12 28.97
CA LEU A 10 4.66 -9.87 29.07
C LEU A 10 5.48 -11.13 28.87
N ALA A 11 5.09 -12.26 29.47
CA ALA A 11 5.77 -13.54 29.29
C ALA A 11 5.73 -13.99 27.82
N GLN A 12 4.59 -13.84 27.16
CA GLN A 12 4.46 -14.14 25.72
C GLN A 12 5.34 -13.23 24.86
N ALA A 13 5.39 -11.93 25.16
CA ALA A 13 6.25 -10.99 24.43
C ALA A 13 7.74 -11.34 24.61
N GLN A 14 8.16 -11.74 25.80
CA GLN A 14 9.54 -12.18 26.06
C GLN A 14 9.88 -13.47 25.31
N GLU A 15 8.96 -14.45 25.28
CA GLU A 15 9.15 -15.68 24.51
C GLU A 15 9.28 -15.39 23.00
N MET A 16 8.40 -14.55 22.46
CA MET A 16 8.49 -14.12 21.05
C MET A 16 9.80 -13.41 20.77
N HIS A 17 10.23 -12.51 21.65
CA HIS A 17 11.50 -11.80 21.48
C HIS A 17 12.71 -12.74 21.54
N ALA A 18 12.70 -13.76 22.38
CA ALA A 18 13.77 -14.77 22.44
C ALA A 18 13.91 -15.58 21.13
N ARG A 19 12.84 -15.66 20.34
CA ARG A 19 12.83 -16.38 19.05
C ARG A 19 13.05 -15.47 17.83
N ARG A 20 13.40 -14.20 18.03
CA ARG A 20 13.55 -13.23 16.91
C ARG A 20 14.56 -13.68 15.84
N ASP A 21 15.57 -14.42 16.22
CA ASP A 21 16.63 -14.89 15.32
C ASP A 21 16.13 -16.00 14.34
N GLU A 22 14.96 -16.60 14.64
CA GLU A 22 14.30 -17.55 13.73
C GLU A 22 13.51 -16.86 12.61
N VAL A 23 13.17 -15.56 12.78
CA VAL A 23 12.27 -14.82 11.89
C VAL A 23 12.78 -14.75 10.45
N PRO A 24 14.06 -14.40 10.17
CA PRO A 24 14.54 -14.31 8.79
C PRO A 24 14.35 -15.61 8.02
N ALA A 25 14.75 -16.75 8.60
CA ALA A 25 14.62 -18.04 7.95
C ALA A 25 13.16 -18.48 7.78
N ALA A 26 12.28 -18.09 8.71
CA ALA A 26 10.84 -18.36 8.60
C ALA A 26 10.21 -17.55 7.47
N LEU A 27 10.58 -16.25 7.36
CA LEU A 27 10.14 -15.38 6.27
C LEU A 27 10.63 -15.88 4.91
N ASP A 28 11.89 -16.30 4.79
CA ASP A 28 12.44 -16.83 3.54
C ASP A 28 11.63 -18.05 3.07
N ARG A 29 11.34 -18.99 3.97
CA ARG A 29 10.50 -20.16 3.64
C ARG A 29 9.08 -19.77 3.25
N LEU A 30 8.44 -18.89 4.02
CA LEU A 30 7.07 -18.43 3.75
C LEU A 30 6.99 -17.72 2.40
N CYS A 31 7.88 -16.78 2.13
CA CYS A 31 7.89 -16.04 0.87
C CYS A 31 8.15 -16.97 -0.34
N ALA A 32 9.06 -17.94 -0.20
CA ALA A 32 9.31 -18.92 -1.25
C ALA A 32 8.06 -19.76 -1.55
N GLU A 33 7.34 -20.22 -0.53
CA GLU A 33 6.11 -20.98 -0.70
C GLU A 33 4.99 -20.15 -1.34
N LEU A 34 4.81 -18.90 -0.91
CA LEU A 34 3.81 -17.99 -1.47
C LEU A 34 4.12 -17.63 -2.93
N ALA A 35 5.40 -17.40 -3.25
CA ALA A 35 5.84 -17.15 -4.62
C ALA A 35 5.55 -18.34 -5.55
N GLN A 36 5.81 -19.58 -5.10
CA GLN A 36 5.49 -20.80 -5.86
C GLN A 36 3.98 -20.94 -6.15
N ARG A 37 3.14 -20.41 -5.27
CA ARG A 37 1.68 -20.39 -5.44
C ARG A 37 1.18 -19.19 -6.25
N GLY A 38 2.07 -18.33 -6.75
CA GLY A 38 1.71 -17.12 -7.48
C GLY A 38 1.01 -16.04 -6.63
N VAL A 39 1.19 -16.08 -5.31
CA VAL A 39 0.60 -15.08 -4.41
C VAL A 39 1.42 -13.79 -4.49
N LYS A 40 0.75 -12.67 -4.74
CA LYS A 40 1.38 -11.34 -4.65
C LYS A 40 1.64 -10.99 -3.19
N MET A 41 2.85 -10.50 -2.91
CA MET A 41 3.28 -10.17 -1.57
C MET A 41 3.66 -8.69 -1.48
N GLY A 42 3.31 -8.08 -0.35
CA GLY A 42 3.67 -6.70 -0.01
C GLY A 42 4.42 -6.64 1.31
N SER A 43 5.35 -5.68 1.43
CA SER A 43 5.89 -5.20 2.70
C SER A 43 5.08 -4.00 3.18
N HIS A 44 5.21 -3.67 4.43
CA HIS A 44 4.51 -2.54 5.07
C HIS A 44 5.51 -1.73 5.89
N ASP A 45 5.40 -0.39 5.82
CA ASP A 45 6.22 0.55 6.60
C ASP A 45 7.74 0.44 6.32
N ASP A 46 8.12 0.23 5.05
CA ASP A 46 9.52 0.20 4.65
C ASP A 46 10.20 1.55 4.96
N GLN A 47 11.35 1.51 5.65
CA GLN A 47 12.06 2.71 6.11
C GLN A 47 13.31 3.03 5.30
N THR A 48 13.93 2.02 4.66
CA THR A 48 15.21 2.18 3.96
C THR A 48 15.21 1.47 2.62
N ALA A 49 16.08 1.93 1.71
CA ALA A 49 16.32 1.24 0.43
C ALA A 49 16.86 -0.18 0.63
N GLU A 50 17.71 -0.38 1.63
CA GLU A 50 18.25 -1.70 1.97
C GLU A 50 17.15 -2.66 2.41
N GLY A 51 16.27 -2.23 3.34
CA GLY A 51 15.11 -3.02 3.80
C GLY A 51 14.19 -3.39 2.66
N ARG A 52 13.91 -2.43 1.76
CA ARG A 52 13.12 -2.68 0.55
C ARG A 52 13.80 -3.72 -0.35
N GLY A 53 15.12 -3.63 -0.53
CA GLY A 53 15.91 -4.60 -1.29
C GLY A 53 15.84 -6.01 -0.73
N LEU A 54 15.88 -6.16 0.61
CA LEU A 54 15.74 -7.45 1.29
C LEU A 54 14.34 -8.07 1.07
N TRP A 55 13.28 -7.27 1.08
CA TRP A 55 11.93 -7.74 0.75
C TRP A 55 11.83 -8.16 -0.72
N ARG A 56 12.38 -7.35 -1.63
CA ARG A 56 12.39 -7.66 -3.05
C ARG A 56 13.13 -8.96 -3.35
N ALA A 57 14.24 -9.23 -2.69
CA ALA A 57 15.00 -10.48 -2.82
C ALA A 57 14.14 -11.72 -2.45
N ARG A 58 13.11 -11.55 -1.62
CA ARG A 58 12.11 -12.57 -1.28
C ARG A 58 10.93 -12.66 -2.25
N GLY A 59 10.93 -11.86 -3.32
CA GLY A 59 9.83 -11.81 -4.28
C GLY A 59 8.67 -10.91 -3.87
N VAL A 60 8.86 -10.05 -2.87
CA VAL A 60 7.88 -9.06 -2.43
C VAL A 60 7.95 -7.84 -3.35
N THR A 61 6.92 -7.60 -4.15
CA THR A 61 6.91 -6.58 -5.21
C THR A 61 5.93 -5.42 -4.95
N LEU A 62 5.34 -5.38 -3.78
CA LEU A 62 4.48 -4.27 -3.34
C LEU A 62 5.11 -3.63 -2.11
N ALA A 63 5.17 -2.30 -2.09
CA ALA A 63 5.55 -1.50 -0.93
C ALA A 63 4.32 -0.73 -0.45
N GLU A 64 3.73 -1.15 0.65
CA GLU A 64 2.57 -0.50 1.26
C GLU A 64 3.04 0.45 2.35
N PHE A 65 2.68 1.71 2.21
CA PHE A 65 2.96 2.80 3.16
C PHE A 65 4.46 2.96 3.49
N PRO A 66 5.36 3.05 2.48
CA PRO A 66 6.76 3.36 2.80
C PRO A 66 6.83 4.64 3.61
N GLU A 67 7.63 4.62 4.70
CA GLU A 67 7.71 5.73 5.63
C GLU A 67 8.69 6.82 5.18
N THR A 68 9.59 6.51 4.24
CA THR A 68 10.60 7.43 3.74
C THR A 68 10.59 7.54 2.22
N GLN A 69 11.06 8.67 1.71
CA GLN A 69 11.23 8.88 0.27
C GLN A 69 12.25 7.88 -0.31
N GLU A 70 13.33 7.61 0.41
CA GLU A 70 14.35 6.63 0.02
C GLU A 70 13.76 5.24 -0.25
N ALA A 71 12.90 4.75 0.66
CA ALA A 71 12.25 3.44 0.49
C ALA A 71 11.26 3.44 -0.70
N ALA A 72 10.50 4.53 -0.87
CA ALA A 72 9.57 4.68 -1.99
C ALA A 72 10.29 4.75 -3.35
N GLU A 73 11.39 5.52 -3.45
CA GLU A 73 12.21 5.61 -4.64
C GLU A 73 12.88 4.27 -4.98
N ALA A 74 13.37 3.55 -3.96
CA ALA A 74 13.95 2.22 -4.15
C ALA A 74 12.93 1.22 -4.68
N ALA A 75 11.69 1.23 -4.14
CA ALA A 75 10.59 0.40 -4.63
C ALA A 75 10.26 0.75 -6.09
N HIS A 76 9.99 2.03 -6.38
CA HIS A 76 9.62 2.50 -7.71
C HIS A 76 10.73 2.22 -8.74
N GLY A 77 11.98 2.55 -8.43
CA GLY A 77 13.14 2.32 -9.31
C GLY A 77 13.39 0.85 -9.62
N ALA A 78 12.98 -0.05 -8.72
CA ALA A 78 13.02 -1.49 -8.94
C ALA A 78 11.80 -2.04 -9.72
N GLY A 79 10.80 -1.20 -10.04
CA GLY A 79 9.56 -1.60 -10.69
C GLY A 79 8.53 -2.22 -9.75
N ASP A 80 8.69 -2.02 -8.43
CA ASP A 80 7.71 -2.43 -7.44
C ASP A 80 6.60 -1.38 -7.32
N ALA A 81 5.40 -1.82 -7.00
CA ALA A 81 4.28 -0.90 -6.82
C ALA A 81 4.31 -0.27 -5.43
N VAL A 82 4.16 1.05 -5.37
CA VAL A 82 4.02 1.83 -4.13
C VAL A 82 2.55 2.14 -3.90
N ILE A 83 2.04 1.77 -2.73
CA ILE A 83 0.65 1.97 -2.32
C ILE A 83 0.64 2.90 -1.12
N MET A 84 -0.21 3.93 -1.17
CA MET A 84 -0.38 4.87 -0.06
C MET A 84 -1.81 4.86 0.48
N GLY A 85 -1.98 5.35 1.71
CA GLY A 85 -3.30 5.44 2.34
C GLY A 85 -4.10 6.63 1.80
N ALA A 86 -5.29 6.38 1.25
CA ALA A 86 -6.22 7.45 0.90
C ALA A 86 -6.61 8.35 2.10
N PRO A 87 -6.72 7.85 3.35
CA PRO A 87 -6.90 8.70 4.51
C PRO A 87 -5.78 9.73 4.72
N ASN A 88 -4.53 9.41 4.32
CA ASN A 88 -3.42 10.34 4.40
C ASN A 88 -3.63 11.54 3.45
N VAL A 89 -4.10 11.31 2.23
CA VAL A 89 -4.48 12.38 1.29
C VAL A 89 -5.62 13.24 1.86
N VAL A 90 -6.68 12.61 2.37
CA VAL A 90 -7.88 13.31 2.89
C VAL A 90 -7.56 14.21 4.09
N ARG A 91 -6.60 13.82 4.92
CA ARG A 91 -6.14 14.63 6.07
C ARG A 91 -5.14 15.72 5.70
N GLY A 92 -4.57 15.67 4.52
CA GLY A 92 -3.57 16.64 4.06
C GLY A 92 -2.17 16.40 4.63
N GLY A 93 -1.85 15.19 5.07
CA GLY A 93 -0.51 14.86 5.57
C GLY A 93 -0.45 13.56 6.40
N SER A 94 0.77 13.17 6.77
CA SER A 94 1.03 12.03 7.65
C SER A 94 0.75 12.36 9.12
N HIS A 95 0.26 11.37 9.89
CA HIS A 95 0.04 11.53 11.35
C HIS A 95 1.32 11.69 12.14
N ASN A 96 2.43 11.13 11.69
CA ASN A 96 3.66 11.00 12.46
C ASN A 96 4.81 11.85 11.90
N GLY A 97 4.54 12.81 11.00
CA GLY A 97 5.59 13.55 10.31
C GLY A 97 6.36 12.72 9.27
N ASN A 98 5.92 11.50 9.00
CA ASN A 98 6.44 10.64 7.94
C ASN A 98 6.06 11.21 6.56
N LEU A 99 6.61 10.63 5.52
CA LEU A 99 6.36 10.99 4.13
C LEU A 99 4.86 11.05 3.82
N SER A 100 4.43 12.15 3.23
CA SER A 100 3.04 12.36 2.86
C SER A 100 2.70 11.63 1.55
N ALA A 101 1.49 11.07 1.47
CA ALA A 101 0.98 10.53 0.21
C ALA A 101 0.94 11.60 -0.90
N LEU A 102 0.69 12.87 -0.55
CA LEU A 102 0.69 13.99 -1.50
C LEU A 102 2.09 14.19 -2.11
N ASP A 103 3.15 14.08 -1.30
CA ASP A 103 4.52 14.22 -1.80
C ASP A 103 4.85 13.10 -2.79
N LEU A 104 4.57 11.84 -2.45
CA LEU A 104 4.80 10.71 -3.35
C LEU A 104 3.97 10.78 -4.64
N ILE A 105 2.72 11.24 -4.54
CA ILE A 105 1.88 11.47 -5.73
C ILE A 105 2.47 12.56 -6.60
N SER A 106 2.94 13.68 -6.02
CA SER A 106 3.55 14.78 -6.76
C SER A 106 4.83 14.38 -7.48
N MET A 107 5.59 13.44 -6.91
CA MET A 107 6.80 12.86 -7.49
C MET A 107 6.50 11.76 -8.52
N GLY A 108 5.24 11.35 -8.71
CA GLY A 108 4.87 10.24 -9.58
C GLY A 108 5.24 8.85 -9.04
N LEU A 109 5.50 8.73 -7.75
CA LEU A 109 5.94 7.48 -7.12
C LEU A 109 4.79 6.61 -6.59
N CYS A 110 3.57 7.15 -6.48
CA CYS A 110 2.40 6.43 -5.97
C CYS A 110 1.63 5.75 -7.10
N HIS A 111 1.42 4.45 -7.01
CA HIS A 111 0.70 3.65 -8.01
C HIS A 111 -0.77 3.43 -7.67
N ALA A 112 -1.11 3.40 -6.38
CA ALA A 112 -2.47 3.14 -5.91
C ALA A 112 -2.71 3.74 -4.53
N LEU A 113 -3.98 4.01 -4.23
CA LEU A 113 -4.45 4.42 -2.91
C LEU A 113 -5.33 3.32 -2.29
N ALA A 114 -4.99 2.93 -1.07
CA ALA A 114 -5.76 2.00 -0.26
C ALA A 114 -6.73 2.75 0.68
N SER A 115 -7.88 2.15 0.95
CA SER A 115 -8.87 2.71 1.90
C SER A 115 -8.42 2.61 3.34
N ASP A 116 -7.56 1.62 3.64
CA ASP A 116 -7.14 1.30 5.00
C ASP A 116 -8.38 1.16 5.92
N TYR A 117 -8.43 1.83 7.04
CA TYR A 117 -9.53 1.81 8.02
C TYR A 117 -10.74 2.68 7.63
N HIS A 118 -10.69 3.48 6.54
CA HIS A 118 -11.74 4.43 6.19
C HIS A 118 -12.19 4.32 4.73
N TYR A 119 -13.14 3.44 4.46
CA TYR A 119 -13.64 3.13 3.10
C TYR A 119 -14.11 4.32 2.25
N PRO A 120 -14.64 5.45 2.79
CA PRO A 120 -14.98 6.61 1.96
C PRO A 120 -13.78 7.39 1.43
N SER A 121 -12.56 7.20 1.99
CA SER A 121 -11.37 7.98 1.65
C SER A 121 -10.93 7.87 0.20
N PRO A 122 -10.92 6.72 -0.50
CA PRO A 122 -10.44 6.64 -1.88
C PRO A 122 -11.17 7.61 -2.81
N ARG A 123 -12.51 7.63 -2.77
CA ARG A 123 -13.30 8.58 -3.56
C ARG A 123 -12.96 10.03 -3.21
N ARG A 124 -12.91 10.36 -1.93
CA ARG A 124 -12.61 11.72 -1.45
C ARG A 124 -11.21 12.14 -1.86
N ALA A 125 -10.22 11.28 -1.70
CA ALA A 125 -8.84 11.53 -2.09
C ALA A 125 -8.73 11.83 -3.59
N ALA A 126 -9.34 11.02 -4.45
CA ALA A 126 -9.32 11.24 -5.88
C ALA A 126 -9.93 12.60 -6.26
N LEU A 127 -11.09 12.97 -5.68
CA LEU A 127 -11.71 14.26 -5.94
C LEU A 127 -10.87 15.43 -5.41
N MET A 128 -10.27 15.31 -4.22
CA MET A 128 -9.39 16.34 -3.65
C MET A 128 -8.14 16.55 -4.49
N LEU A 129 -7.49 15.49 -4.97
CA LEU A 129 -6.34 15.56 -5.85
C LEU A 129 -6.66 16.29 -7.17
N ALA A 130 -7.82 16.00 -7.74
CA ALA A 130 -8.27 16.69 -8.95
C ALA A 130 -8.63 18.16 -8.68
N GLN A 131 -9.31 18.47 -7.58
CA GLN A 131 -9.70 19.83 -7.20
C GLN A 131 -8.50 20.71 -6.85
N SER A 132 -7.46 20.13 -6.25
CA SER A 132 -6.21 20.85 -5.94
C SER A 132 -5.36 21.15 -7.18
N GLY A 133 -5.66 20.52 -8.31
CA GLY A 133 -4.86 20.64 -9.53
C GLY A 133 -3.55 19.85 -9.52
N LEU A 134 -3.33 19.01 -8.48
CA LEU A 134 -2.13 18.16 -8.44
C LEU A 134 -2.14 17.09 -9.54
N LEU A 135 -3.32 16.55 -9.84
CA LEU A 135 -3.57 15.65 -10.96
C LEU A 135 -4.83 16.11 -11.70
N ASP A 136 -4.98 15.72 -12.97
CA ASP A 136 -6.28 15.78 -13.61
C ASP A 136 -7.23 14.71 -13.03
N LEU A 137 -8.53 14.80 -13.33
CA LEU A 137 -9.52 13.86 -12.79
C LEU A 137 -9.22 12.40 -13.17
N ALA A 138 -8.74 12.19 -14.40
CA ALA A 138 -8.44 10.85 -14.90
C ALA A 138 -7.26 10.22 -14.14
N GLY A 139 -6.17 10.98 -13.94
CA GLY A 139 -5.00 10.54 -13.16
C GLY A 139 -5.33 10.33 -11.69
N ALA A 140 -6.09 11.24 -11.08
CA ALA A 140 -6.53 11.10 -9.69
C ALA A 140 -7.43 9.87 -9.50
N TRP A 141 -8.36 9.63 -10.43
CA TRP A 141 -9.23 8.46 -10.38
C TRP A 141 -8.49 7.16 -10.68
N ALA A 142 -7.44 7.19 -11.49
CA ALA A 142 -6.60 6.04 -11.77
C ALA A 142 -5.99 5.45 -10.49
N LEU A 143 -5.60 6.30 -9.52
CA LEU A 143 -5.03 5.86 -8.23
C LEU A 143 -6.00 5.00 -7.39
N VAL A 144 -7.30 5.06 -7.66
CA VAL A 144 -8.33 4.31 -6.92
C VAL A 144 -9.10 3.30 -7.79
N SER A 145 -8.73 3.18 -9.07
CA SER A 145 -9.39 2.26 -10.02
C SER A 145 -8.39 1.42 -10.82
N SER A 146 -7.81 1.96 -11.89
CA SER A 146 -6.86 1.22 -12.75
C SER A 146 -5.54 0.92 -12.04
N GLY A 147 -5.06 1.81 -11.19
CA GLY A 147 -3.85 1.60 -10.40
C GLY A 147 -3.95 0.36 -9.50
N PRO A 148 -4.93 0.27 -8.59
CA PRO A 148 -5.14 -0.95 -7.80
C PRO A 148 -5.33 -2.21 -8.64
N ALA A 149 -6.07 -2.11 -9.76
CA ALA A 149 -6.25 -3.25 -10.65
C ALA A 149 -4.92 -3.74 -11.25
N GLN A 150 -4.07 -2.83 -11.70
CA GLN A 150 -2.73 -3.16 -12.23
C GLN A 150 -1.83 -3.74 -11.14
N VAL A 151 -1.79 -3.11 -9.97
CA VAL A 151 -1.00 -3.57 -8.81
C VAL A 151 -1.37 -5.01 -8.44
N LEU A 152 -2.65 -5.35 -8.45
CA LEU A 152 -3.15 -6.69 -8.14
C LEU A 152 -3.13 -7.65 -9.34
N GLY A 153 -2.81 -7.17 -10.56
CA GLY A 153 -2.83 -7.98 -11.78
C GLY A 153 -4.24 -8.33 -12.26
N LEU A 154 -5.24 -7.52 -11.92
CA LEU A 154 -6.62 -7.72 -12.34
C LEU A 154 -6.83 -7.08 -13.72
N THR A 155 -6.93 -7.90 -14.75
CA THR A 155 -7.03 -7.43 -16.14
C THR A 155 -8.45 -7.16 -16.61
N ASP A 156 -9.45 -7.63 -15.85
CA ASP A 156 -10.87 -7.58 -16.22
C ASP A 156 -11.60 -6.31 -15.70
N ARG A 157 -10.91 -5.45 -14.98
CA ARG A 157 -11.50 -4.26 -14.32
C ARG A 157 -10.55 -3.06 -14.27
N GLY A 158 -10.97 -1.99 -13.58
CA GLY A 158 -10.18 -0.76 -13.39
C GLY A 158 -10.33 0.27 -14.51
N THR A 159 -10.92 -0.09 -15.65
CA THR A 159 -11.19 0.81 -16.78
C THR A 159 -12.52 0.46 -17.42
N LEU A 160 -13.20 1.47 -17.98
CA LEU A 160 -14.43 1.27 -18.78
C LEU A 160 -14.03 0.94 -20.21
N ALA A 161 -14.12 -0.34 -20.59
CA ALA A 161 -13.82 -0.81 -21.93
C ALA A 161 -14.68 -2.05 -22.27
N PRO A 162 -14.99 -2.28 -23.56
CA PRO A 162 -15.70 -3.48 -23.99
C PRO A 162 -14.99 -4.76 -23.51
N GLY A 163 -15.76 -5.73 -23.01
CA GLY A 163 -15.23 -7.01 -22.51
C GLY A 163 -14.72 -6.98 -21.07
N LYS A 164 -14.70 -5.82 -20.42
CA LYS A 164 -14.37 -5.71 -18.99
C LYS A 164 -15.62 -5.74 -18.11
N ARG A 165 -15.42 -5.98 -16.82
CA ARG A 165 -16.51 -5.89 -15.84
C ARG A 165 -17.07 -4.49 -15.82
N ALA A 166 -18.41 -4.40 -15.76
CA ALA A 166 -19.14 -3.13 -15.67
C ALA A 166 -19.22 -2.63 -14.23
N ASP A 167 -18.06 -2.49 -13.56
CA ASP A 167 -17.98 -1.86 -12.24
C ASP A 167 -17.97 -0.34 -12.44
N ILE A 168 -19.18 0.26 -12.42
CA ILE A 168 -19.39 1.66 -12.77
C ILE A 168 -19.84 2.45 -11.55
N VAL A 169 -19.20 3.59 -11.32
CA VAL A 169 -19.59 4.56 -10.29
C VAL A 169 -20.11 5.82 -10.98
N LEU A 170 -21.31 6.24 -10.59
CA LEU A 170 -21.88 7.52 -10.97
C LEU A 170 -21.68 8.52 -9.83
N LEU A 171 -21.13 9.69 -10.14
CA LEU A 171 -20.95 10.76 -9.16
C LEU A 171 -21.77 11.97 -9.59
N ASP A 172 -22.48 12.57 -8.63
CA ASP A 172 -23.09 13.88 -8.82
C ASP A 172 -22.04 14.98 -8.73
N LYS A 173 -22.18 16.04 -9.52
CA LYS A 173 -21.28 17.21 -9.46
C LYS A 173 -21.31 17.94 -8.12
N ALA A 174 -22.34 17.72 -7.32
CA ALA A 174 -22.53 18.33 -5.99
C ALA A 174 -21.83 17.56 -4.87
N THR A 175 -21.23 16.42 -5.14
CA THR A 175 -20.52 15.58 -4.16
C THR A 175 -19.03 15.55 -4.42
#